data_29c5dfb4d8e31b86cfc1b7512e0f1879
#
_entry.id   29c5dfb4d8e31b86cfc1b7512e0f1879
#
_cell.length_a   1.000
_cell.length_b   1.000
_cell.length_c   1.000
_cell.angle_alpha   90.00
_cell.angle_beta   90.00
_cell.angle_gamma   90.00
#
_symmetry.space_group_name_H-M   'P 1'
#
loop_
_entity.id
_entity.type
_entity.pdbx_description
1 polymer ?
#
loop_
_entity_poly.entity_id
_entity_poly.type
_entity_poly.pdbx_seq_one_letter_code
_entity_poly.pdbx_strand_id
1 'polypeptide(L)'
;MMLSAESLKKIDTAVAKYPADQKQSAVMAALVLAQQEKGHLSAEVMDFVAGYLGMAAVAVYEVATFYAMYDLVPVGKHKLCICTNLPCALSGAVEAAAHLKNKLGIGWN
;
A
#
# COMPACT_ATOMS: atom_id res chain seq x y z
N MET A 1 -18.28 -3.76 -9.96
CA MET A 1 -17.56 -3.01 -8.94
C MET A 1 -16.13 -3.52 -8.81
N MET A 2 -15.19 -2.61 -8.63
CA MET A 2 -13.76 -2.97 -8.49
C MET A 2 -13.47 -3.72 -7.20
N LEU A 3 -14.13 -3.34 -6.11
CA LEU A 3 -13.99 -3.97 -4.79
C LEU A 3 -15.27 -4.68 -4.37
N SER A 4 -15.15 -5.68 -3.51
CA SER A 4 -16.29 -6.42 -2.99
C SER A 4 -17.14 -5.55 -2.06
N ALA A 5 -18.40 -5.95 -1.87
CA ALA A 5 -19.30 -5.24 -0.95
C ALA A 5 -18.77 -5.23 0.48
N GLU A 6 -18.09 -6.31 0.89
CA GLU A 6 -17.49 -6.39 2.22
C GLU A 6 -16.37 -5.36 2.39
N SER A 7 -15.49 -5.24 1.40
CA SER A 7 -14.41 -4.26 1.42
C SER A 7 -14.96 -2.82 1.44
N LEU A 8 -15.97 -2.55 0.63
CA LEU A 8 -16.62 -1.23 0.60
C LEU A 8 -17.24 -0.89 1.95
N LYS A 9 -17.88 -1.87 2.61
CA LYS A 9 -18.45 -1.67 3.93
C LYS A 9 -17.38 -1.33 4.98
N LYS A 10 -16.24 -2.00 4.91
CA LYS A 10 -15.10 -1.70 5.81
C LYS A 10 -14.54 -0.31 5.55
N ILE A 11 -14.47 0.11 4.28
CA ILE A 11 -14.06 1.46 3.92
C ILE A 11 -15.05 2.49 4.47
N ASP A 12 -16.34 2.25 4.34
CA ASP A 12 -17.37 3.13 4.88
C ASP A 12 -17.25 3.27 6.40
N THR A 13 -16.94 2.17 7.08
CA THR A 13 -16.70 2.19 8.53
C THR A 13 -15.49 3.07 8.88
N ALA A 14 -14.43 3.03 8.09
CA ALA A 14 -13.26 3.89 8.28
C ALA A 14 -13.60 5.36 7.99
N VAL A 15 -14.35 5.63 6.92
CA VAL A 15 -14.79 6.99 6.56
C VAL A 15 -15.64 7.59 7.66
N ALA A 16 -16.50 6.80 8.30
CA ALA A 16 -17.40 7.27 9.35
C ALA A 16 -16.66 7.81 10.58
N LYS A 17 -15.38 7.50 10.74
CA LYS A 17 -14.56 8.01 11.84
C LYS A 17 -14.14 9.47 11.67
N TYR A 18 -14.35 10.04 10.49
CA TYR A 18 -13.91 11.39 10.14
C TYR A 18 -15.12 12.26 9.80
N PRO A 19 -14.99 13.60 9.88
CA PRO A 19 -16.07 14.49 9.44
C PRO A 19 -16.43 14.26 7.96
N ALA A 20 -17.68 14.58 7.59
CA ALA A 20 -18.18 14.30 6.25
C ALA A 20 -17.39 15.00 5.14
N ASP A 21 -16.77 16.15 5.43
CA ASP A 21 -15.93 16.90 4.50
C ASP A 21 -14.46 16.46 4.52
N GLN A 22 -14.13 15.44 5.31
CA GLN A 22 -12.77 14.93 5.49
C GLN A 22 -12.65 13.44 5.12
N LYS A 23 -13.41 12.99 4.14
CA LYS A 23 -13.39 11.59 3.69
C LYS A 23 -11.99 11.14 3.23
N GLN A 24 -11.22 12.06 2.66
CA GLN A 24 -9.86 11.75 2.21
C GLN A 24 -8.95 11.27 3.35
N SER A 25 -9.28 11.56 4.60
CA SER A 25 -8.50 11.07 5.75
C SER A 25 -8.54 9.55 5.87
N ALA A 26 -9.51 8.88 5.25
CA ALA A 26 -9.62 7.42 5.25
C ALA A 26 -8.86 6.77 4.09
N VAL A 27 -8.08 7.52 3.29
CA VAL A 27 -7.41 7.00 2.10
C VAL A 27 -6.45 5.84 2.41
N MET A 28 -5.71 5.94 3.50
CA MET A 28 -4.76 4.88 3.87
C MET A 28 -5.48 3.58 4.19
N ALA A 29 -6.56 3.64 4.97
CA ALA A 29 -7.37 2.47 5.29
C ALA A 29 -7.99 1.87 4.03
N ALA A 30 -8.50 2.72 3.13
CA ALA A 30 -9.09 2.28 1.87
C ALA A 30 -8.05 1.57 0.98
N LEU A 31 -6.84 2.11 0.89
CA LEU A 31 -5.77 1.49 0.10
C LEU A 31 -5.32 0.15 0.68
N VAL A 32 -5.23 0.04 2.01
CA VAL A 32 -4.90 -1.23 2.67
C VAL A 32 -5.95 -2.29 2.34
N LEU A 33 -7.22 -1.95 2.46
CA LEU A 33 -8.31 -2.88 2.17
C LEU A 33 -8.33 -3.29 0.70
N ALA A 34 -8.11 -2.33 -0.21
CA ALA A 34 -8.04 -2.61 -1.63
C ALA A 34 -6.87 -3.54 -1.97
N GLN A 35 -5.71 -3.30 -1.37
CA GLN A 35 -4.53 -4.14 -1.58
C GLN A 35 -4.74 -5.56 -1.04
N GLN A 36 -5.38 -5.70 0.12
CA GLN A 36 -5.70 -7.01 0.69
C GLN A 36 -6.58 -7.83 -0.25
N GLU A 37 -7.52 -7.19 -0.92
CA GLU A 37 -8.42 -7.86 -1.84
C GLU A 37 -7.77 -8.16 -3.20
N LYS A 38 -7.00 -7.21 -3.74
CA LYS A 38 -6.44 -7.30 -5.10
C LYS A 38 -5.00 -7.81 -5.15
N GLY A 39 -4.30 -7.84 -4.04
CA GLY A 39 -2.91 -8.26 -3.96
C GLY A 39 -1.91 -7.15 -4.25
N HIS A 40 -2.29 -6.15 -5.02
CA HIS A 40 -1.49 -4.95 -5.30
C HIS A 40 -2.42 -3.82 -5.73
N LEU A 41 -1.89 -2.61 -5.79
CA LEU A 41 -2.65 -1.41 -6.16
C LEU A 41 -2.33 -1.04 -7.62
N SER A 42 -3.18 -1.47 -8.54
CA SER A 42 -3.09 -1.03 -9.94
C SER A 42 -3.60 0.41 -10.07
N ALA A 43 -3.28 1.05 -11.20
CA ALA A 43 -3.79 2.39 -11.48
C ALA A 43 -5.32 2.42 -11.43
N GLU A 44 -5.98 1.40 -11.94
CA GLU A 44 -7.44 1.29 -11.95
C GLU A 44 -8.00 1.25 -10.53
N VAL A 45 -7.37 0.47 -9.65
CA VAL A 45 -7.79 0.37 -8.24
C VAL A 45 -7.61 1.69 -7.52
N MET A 46 -6.48 2.37 -7.74
CA MET A 46 -6.23 3.68 -7.13
C MET A 46 -7.22 4.73 -7.63
N ASP A 47 -7.55 4.72 -8.92
CA ASP A 47 -8.55 5.62 -9.48
C ASP A 47 -9.93 5.35 -8.89
N PHE A 48 -10.28 4.09 -8.68
CA PHE A 48 -11.54 3.71 -8.02
C PHE A 48 -11.61 4.26 -6.59
N VAL A 49 -10.53 4.09 -5.83
CA VAL A 49 -10.46 4.61 -4.45
C VAL A 49 -10.60 6.13 -4.44
N ALA A 50 -9.94 6.83 -5.37
CA ALA A 50 -10.05 8.27 -5.48
C ALA A 50 -11.50 8.72 -5.72
N GLY A 51 -12.18 8.08 -6.67
CA GLY A 51 -13.57 8.36 -6.96
C GLY A 51 -14.49 8.06 -5.78
N TYR A 52 -14.25 6.96 -5.09
CA TYR A 52 -15.05 6.55 -3.95
C TYR A 52 -14.94 7.52 -2.76
N LEU A 53 -13.75 8.05 -2.53
CA LEU A 53 -13.51 9.02 -1.46
C LEU A 53 -13.71 10.47 -1.89
N GLY A 54 -13.98 10.71 -3.16
CA GLY A 54 -14.18 12.07 -3.68
C GLY A 54 -12.93 12.92 -3.68
N MET A 55 -11.76 12.29 -3.93
CA MET A 55 -10.48 13.00 -3.98
C MET A 55 -9.82 12.87 -5.34
N ALA A 56 -8.85 13.72 -5.64
CA ALA A 56 -8.13 13.67 -6.89
C ALA A 56 -7.28 12.40 -6.98
N ALA A 57 -7.21 11.78 -8.16
CA ALA A 57 -6.41 10.57 -8.36
C ALA A 57 -4.94 10.77 -7.99
N VAL A 58 -4.37 11.94 -8.32
CA VAL A 58 -2.97 12.26 -7.99
C VAL A 58 -2.73 12.23 -6.48
N ALA A 59 -3.72 12.64 -5.68
CA ALA A 59 -3.59 12.61 -4.22
C ALA A 59 -3.51 11.18 -3.68
N VAL A 60 -4.24 10.24 -4.29
CA VAL A 60 -4.14 8.82 -3.95
C VAL A 60 -2.77 8.27 -4.35
N TYR A 61 -2.28 8.63 -5.54
CA TYR A 61 -0.96 8.22 -6.02
C TYR A 61 0.16 8.71 -5.11
N GLU A 62 0.05 9.94 -4.60
CA GLU A 62 1.01 10.49 -3.64
C GLU A 62 1.13 9.60 -2.41
N VAL A 63 0.01 9.20 -1.83
CA VAL A 63 0.00 8.34 -0.66
C VAL A 63 0.56 6.95 -0.99
N ALA A 64 0.11 6.35 -2.09
CA ALA A 64 0.50 5.00 -2.47
C ALA A 64 2.00 4.89 -2.79
N THR A 65 2.59 5.94 -3.37
CA THR A 65 4.01 5.95 -3.71
C THR A 65 4.90 6.38 -2.54
N PHE A 66 4.36 7.13 -1.58
CA PHE A 66 5.13 7.57 -0.43
C PHE A 66 5.35 6.46 0.60
N TYR A 67 4.34 5.66 0.87
CA TYR A 67 4.40 4.63 1.91
C TYR A 67 4.83 3.29 1.33
N ALA A 68 5.89 2.71 1.88
CA ALA A 68 6.49 1.47 1.38
C ALA A 68 5.61 0.23 1.55
N MET A 69 4.55 0.31 2.35
CA MET A 69 3.65 -0.83 2.56
C MET A 69 2.71 -1.10 1.39
N TYR A 70 2.61 -0.17 0.44
CA TYR A 70 1.76 -0.35 -0.73
C TYR A 70 2.56 -0.91 -1.89
N ASP A 71 2.00 -1.93 -2.54
CA ASP A 71 2.60 -2.59 -3.70
C ASP A 71 1.89 -2.13 -4.96
N LEU A 72 2.61 -1.44 -5.84
CA LEU A 72 2.04 -0.87 -7.07
C LEU A 72 2.13 -1.83 -8.24
N VAL A 73 2.85 -2.93 -8.08
CA VAL A 73 2.99 -3.99 -9.07
C VAL A 73 2.72 -5.33 -8.39
N PRO A 74 2.35 -6.37 -9.16
CA PRO A 74 2.15 -7.68 -8.57
C PRO A 74 3.41 -8.17 -7.84
N VAL A 75 3.22 -8.75 -6.67
CA VAL A 75 4.30 -9.30 -5.86
C VAL A 75 4.22 -10.82 -5.84
N GLY A 76 5.30 -11.48 -5.43
CA GLY A 76 5.33 -12.93 -5.30
C GLY A 76 4.48 -13.42 -4.12
N LYS A 77 4.47 -14.73 -3.95
CA LYS A 77 3.73 -15.38 -2.86
C LYS A 77 4.20 -14.92 -1.49
N HIS A 78 5.50 -14.68 -1.36
CA HIS A 78 6.10 -14.18 -0.12
C HIS A 78 6.83 -12.88 -0.42
N LYS A 79 6.55 -11.86 0.38
CA LYS A 79 7.21 -10.56 0.28
C LYS A 79 8.10 -10.37 1.50
N LEU A 80 9.37 -10.09 1.25
CA LEU A 80 10.35 -9.83 2.31
C LEU A 80 10.68 -8.35 2.35
N CYS A 81 10.45 -7.73 3.50
CA CYS A 81 10.77 -6.32 3.72
C CYS A 81 11.94 -6.23 4.70
N ILE A 82 13.01 -5.55 4.28
CA ILE A 82 14.22 -5.39 5.10
C ILE A 82 14.44 -3.88 5.31
N CYS A 83 14.49 -3.49 6.57
CA CYS A 83 14.80 -2.10 6.90
C CYS A 83 16.29 -1.84 6.71
N THR A 84 16.62 -0.84 5.89
CA THR A 84 18.00 -0.38 5.69
C THR A 84 18.17 1.10 6.09
N ASN A 85 17.23 1.62 6.88
CA ASN A 85 17.32 2.97 7.40
C ASN A 85 18.47 3.08 8.41
N LEU A 86 18.79 4.28 8.87
CA LEU A 86 20.03 4.55 9.58
C LEU A 86 20.29 3.61 10.78
N PRO A 87 19.37 3.42 11.73
CA PRO A 87 19.65 2.52 12.85
C PRO A 87 19.95 1.08 12.42
N CYS A 88 19.16 0.56 11.47
CA CYS A 88 19.39 -0.80 10.98
C CYS A 88 20.65 -0.91 10.14
N ALA A 89 20.96 0.10 9.32
CA ALA A 89 22.21 0.14 8.54
C ALA A 89 23.44 0.09 9.44
N LEU A 90 23.42 0.84 10.55
CA LEU A 90 24.50 0.82 11.52
C LEU A 90 24.66 -0.55 12.21
N SER A 91 23.61 -1.34 12.25
CA SER A 91 23.60 -2.69 12.83
C SER A 91 23.88 -3.79 11.80
N GLY A 92 24.26 -3.45 10.58
CA GLY A 92 24.61 -4.43 9.55
C GLY A 92 23.49 -4.79 8.58
N ALA A 93 22.42 -4.00 8.48
CA ALA A 93 21.28 -4.31 7.63
C ALA A 93 21.63 -4.33 6.14
N VAL A 94 22.56 -3.47 5.70
CA VAL A 94 22.94 -3.39 4.27
C VAL A 94 23.60 -4.71 3.84
N GLU A 95 24.53 -5.21 4.64
CA GLU A 95 25.20 -6.51 4.37
C GLU A 95 24.21 -7.67 4.49
N ALA A 96 23.31 -7.62 5.47
CA ALA A 96 22.28 -8.64 5.63
C ALA A 96 21.34 -8.70 4.42
N ALA A 97 20.94 -7.55 3.91
CA ALA A 97 20.08 -7.46 2.72
C ALA A 97 20.80 -8.02 1.48
N ALA A 98 22.08 -7.68 1.28
CA ALA A 98 22.88 -8.21 0.19
C ALA A 98 23.05 -9.73 0.29
N HIS A 99 23.26 -10.24 1.50
CA HIS A 99 23.36 -11.68 1.75
C HIS A 99 22.06 -12.41 1.38
N LEU A 100 20.92 -11.90 1.80
CA LEU A 100 19.61 -12.49 1.48
C LEU A 100 19.34 -12.47 -0.01
N LYS A 101 19.64 -11.35 -0.68
CA LYS A 101 19.47 -11.23 -2.12
C LYS A 101 20.25 -12.32 -2.87
N ASN A 102 21.52 -12.50 -2.49
CA ASN A 102 22.37 -13.50 -3.12
C ASN A 102 21.91 -14.92 -2.80
N LYS A 103 21.56 -15.19 -1.55
CA LYS A 103 21.12 -16.52 -1.11
C LYS A 103 19.83 -16.95 -1.79
N LEU A 104 18.89 -16.03 -1.98
CA LEU A 104 17.60 -16.33 -2.60
C LEU A 104 17.63 -16.21 -4.12
N GLY A 105 18.69 -15.65 -4.69
CA GLY A 105 18.82 -15.47 -6.14
C GLY A 105 17.79 -14.53 -6.74
N ILE A 106 17.37 -13.53 -5.99
CA ILE A 106 16.36 -12.55 -6.42
C ILE A 106 16.93 -11.13 -6.44
N GLY A 107 16.23 -10.22 -7.12
CA GLY A 107 16.57 -8.81 -7.14
C GLY A 107 15.69 -8.00 -6.18
N TRP A 108 15.85 -6.70 -6.22
CA TRP A 108 15.00 -5.76 -5.49
C TRP A 108 13.71 -5.53 -6.30
N ASN A 109 12.56 -5.66 -5.64
CA ASN A 109 11.22 -5.48 -6.24
C ASN A 109 10.95 -6.34 -7.47
#